data_2eb1166aa0bfb2c58f733f36b2d7bb65
#
_entry.id   2eb1166aa0bfb2c58f733f36b2d7bb65
#
_cell.length_a   1.000
_cell.length_b   1.000
_cell.length_c   1.000
_cell.angle_alpha   90.00
_cell.angle_beta   90.00
_cell.angle_gamma   90.00
#
_symmetry.space_group_name_H-M   'P 1'
#
loop_
_entity.id
_entity.type
_entity.pdbx_description
1 polymer ?
#
loop_
_entity_poly.entity_id
_entity_poly.type
_entity_poly.pdbx_seq_one_letter_code
_entity_poly.pdbx_strand_id
1 'polypeptide(L)'
;MSETNHPSRRSAMLQLAAGAAALNTTSAAAQSAASAPADSARLQKELSNWGRWGAADQMGAVNLITPEKRKAAVRLVREGASFSMARNAEIKEAVDNPAPIVRKTTRVGKGQQPGSAGIGGTSDTFFISYHGYAHTHMDTICHFLYEGKMYNGYSQDEVTEDGAAKNSIINFKNGIITRGVLMDMARHKGVDYLEPGTPIYPEDLDAWEKKARVKIGAGDVILVRTGRWARRDAKGPWPVSDGLAGLHVSCAKWMHARDVAILGGDDAQDVLPSRVDGVSQPVHTLALVAMGMPIFDNLDLELIGRESDRRKRWEFLVTASPAAVPGATGSVLNPIATF
;
A
#
# COMPACT_ATOMS: atom_id res chain seq x y z
N MET A 1 -5.12 -53.14 17.84
CA MET A 1 -4.24 -52.51 16.83
C MET A 1 -5.12 -51.71 15.88
N SER A 2 -5.27 -50.41 16.11
CA SER A 2 -6.02 -49.51 15.22
C SER A 2 -5.05 -48.44 14.74
N GLU A 3 -4.72 -48.51 13.45
CA GLU A 3 -3.91 -47.54 12.80
C GLU A 3 -4.71 -46.24 12.60
N THR A 4 -4.32 -45.17 13.26
CA THR A 4 -4.85 -43.84 13.02
C THR A 4 -4.07 -43.21 11.85
N ASN A 5 -4.73 -43.17 10.71
CA ASN A 5 -4.23 -42.53 9.48
C ASN A 5 -4.21 -41.01 9.66
N HIS A 6 -3.04 -40.41 9.87
CA HIS A 6 -2.88 -38.95 9.84
C HIS A 6 -2.63 -38.50 8.40
N PRO A 7 -3.39 -37.54 7.85
CA PRO A 7 -3.15 -37.02 6.51
C PRO A 7 -1.80 -36.31 6.44
N SER A 8 -1.09 -36.53 5.35
CA SER A 8 0.23 -35.97 5.11
C SER A 8 0.20 -34.44 5.06
N ARG A 9 1.32 -33.80 5.44
CA ARG A 9 1.47 -32.32 5.45
C ARG A 9 1.14 -31.65 4.09
N ARG A 10 1.28 -32.39 2.99
CA ARG A 10 0.90 -31.92 1.64
C ARG A 10 -0.62 -31.79 1.45
N SER A 11 -1.41 -32.70 2.01
CA SER A 11 -2.87 -32.66 1.87
C SER A 11 -3.50 -31.50 2.64
N ALA A 12 -2.95 -31.10 3.77
CA ALA A 12 -3.46 -29.96 4.55
C ALA A 12 -3.17 -28.60 3.88
N MET A 13 -2.03 -28.46 3.18
CA MET A 13 -1.74 -27.24 2.41
C MET A 13 -2.61 -27.12 1.16
N LEU A 14 -2.91 -28.22 0.47
CA LEU A 14 -3.78 -28.21 -0.70
C LEU A 14 -5.25 -27.87 -0.34
N GLN A 15 -5.72 -28.27 0.82
CA GLN A 15 -7.08 -27.95 1.25
C GLN A 15 -7.25 -26.46 1.67
N LEU A 16 -6.21 -25.84 2.23
CA LEU A 16 -6.21 -24.41 2.53
C LEU A 16 -6.11 -23.54 1.26
N ALA A 17 -5.38 -23.99 0.25
CA ALA A 17 -5.28 -23.29 -1.04
C ALA A 17 -6.59 -23.33 -1.83
N ALA A 18 -7.33 -24.44 -1.78
CA ALA A 18 -8.62 -24.59 -2.47
C ALA A 18 -9.73 -23.70 -1.87
N GLY A 19 -9.69 -23.45 -0.57
CA GLY A 19 -10.66 -22.56 0.09
C GLY A 19 -10.48 -21.08 -0.26
N ALA A 20 -9.24 -20.64 -0.45
CA ALA A 20 -8.93 -19.26 -0.83
C ALA A 20 -9.23 -18.97 -2.31
N ALA A 21 -9.07 -19.96 -3.19
CA ALA A 21 -9.33 -19.80 -4.62
C ALA A 21 -10.83 -19.63 -4.94
N ALA A 22 -11.72 -20.20 -4.14
CA ALA A 22 -13.16 -20.14 -4.40
C ALA A 22 -13.80 -18.76 -4.10
N LEU A 23 -13.14 -17.91 -3.32
CA LEU A 23 -13.66 -16.57 -2.98
C LEU A 23 -13.20 -15.47 -3.96
N ASN A 24 -12.16 -15.71 -4.75
CA ASN A 24 -11.61 -14.71 -5.68
C ASN A 24 -12.11 -14.83 -7.13
N THR A 25 -12.90 -15.87 -7.48
CA THR A 25 -13.30 -16.13 -8.88
C THR A 25 -14.47 -15.28 -9.37
N THR A 26 -15.14 -14.53 -8.51
CA THR A 26 -16.29 -13.69 -8.92
C THR A 26 -15.93 -12.24 -9.26
N SER A 27 -14.71 -11.77 -8.94
CA SER A 27 -14.29 -10.39 -9.20
C SER A 27 -13.48 -10.20 -10.48
N ALA A 28 -12.80 -11.23 -10.98
CA ALA A 28 -11.91 -11.12 -12.13
C ALA A 28 -12.61 -11.29 -13.51
N ALA A 29 -13.85 -11.78 -13.55
CA ALA A 29 -14.52 -12.14 -14.80
C ALA A 29 -15.38 -11.03 -15.43
N ALA A 30 -15.43 -9.82 -14.88
CA ALA A 30 -16.35 -8.77 -15.35
C ALA A 30 -15.66 -7.51 -15.91
N GLN A 31 -14.35 -7.53 -16.15
CA GLN A 31 -13.73 -6.46 -16.95
C GLN A 31 -13.78 -6.83 -18.43
N SER A 32 -14.98 -6.67 -19.03
CA SER A 32 -15.10 -6.59 -20.49
C SER A 32 -14.26 -5.40 -20.98
N ALA A 33 -13.56 -5.58 -22.10
CA ALA A 33 -12.81 -4.55 -22.81
C ALA A 33 -13.74 -3.41 -23.32
N ALA A 34 -14.28 -2.62 -22.39
CA ALA A 34 -14.83 -1.32 -22.70
C ALA A 34 -13.63 -0.36 -22.76
N SER A 35 -13.49 0.39 -23.86
CA SER A 35 -12.47 1.44 -24.00
C SER A 35 -12.55 2.38 -22.80
N ALA A 36 -11.40 2.60 -22.13
CA ALA A 36 -11.33 3.56 -21.01
C ALA A 36 -11.85 4.93 -21.47
N PRO A 37 -12.55 5.69 -20.61
CA PRO A 37 -13.05 7.01 -20.95
C PRO A 37 -11.93 7.87 -21.55
N ALA A 38 -12.24 8.70 -22.53
CA ALA A 38 -11.25 9.54 -23.26
C ALA A 38 -10.35 10.37 -22.34
N ASP A 39 -10.88 10.82 -21.19
CA ASP A 39 -10.11 11.52 -20.16
C ASP A 39 -9.07 10.63 -19.47
N SER A 40 -9.38 9.35 -19.21
CA SER A 40 -8.43 8.41 -18.62
C SER A 40 -7.29 8.12 -19.59
N ALA A 41 -7.57 7.89 -20.87
CA ALA A 41 -6.54 7.68 -21.90
C ALA A 41 -5.63 8.91 -22.04
N ARG A 42 -6.22 10.11 -22.02
CA ARG A 42 -5.46 11.37 -22.04
C ARG A 42 -4.54 11.50 -20.83
N LEU A 43 -5.03 11.22 -19.61
CA LEU A 43 -4.25 11.30 -18.38
C LEU A 43 -3.14 10.24 -18.34
N GLN A 44 -3.40 9.01 -18.79
CA GLN A 44 -2.38 7.96 -18.89
C GLN A 44 -1.20 8.42 -19.76
N LYS A 45 -1.48 9.07 -20.90
CA LYS A 45 -0.45 9.59 -21.78
C LYS A 45 0.26 10.82 -21.19
N GLU A 46 -0.50 11.77 -20.65
CA GLU A 46 0.01 13.04 -20.11
C GLU A 46 0.93 12.83 -18.89
N LEU A 47 0.61 11.87 -18.03
CA LEU A 47 1.31 11.60 -16.77
C LEU A 47 2.30 10.43 -16.87
N SER A 48 2.56 9.93 -18.08
CA SER A 48 3.44 8.80 -18.29
C SER A 48 4.90 9.14 -18.02
N ASN A 49 5.53 8.36 -17.14
CA ASN A 49 6.98 8.34 -16.95
C ASN A 49 7.67 7.19 -17.73
N TRP A 50 6.94 6.54 -18.66
CA TRP A 50 7.52 5.44 -19.44
C TRP A 50 8.74 5.90 -20.22
N GLY A 51 9.82 5.14 -20.14
CA GLY A 51 11.09 5.46 -20.77
C GLY A 51 11.90 6.56 -20.08
N ARG A 52 11.37 7.25 -19.08
CA ARG A 52 12.06 8.33 -18.36
C ARG A 52 13.41 7.88 -17.77
N TRP A 53 13.49 6.66 -17.29
CA TRP A 53 14.70 6.04 -16.74
C TRP A 53 15.21 4.87 -17.58
N GLY A 54 14.83 4.85 -18.86
CA GLY A 54 15.19 3.83 -19.83
C GLY A 54 14.13 2.76 -20.05
N ALA A 55 14.15 2.12 -21.21
CA ALA A 55 13.14 1.13 -21.62
C ALA A 55 13.12 -0.15 -20.75
N ALA A 56 14.22 -0.45 -20.06
CA ALA A 56 14.32 -1.60 -19.16
C ALA A 56 14.02 -1.28 -17.69
N ASP A 57 13.65 -0.02 -17.39
CA ASP A 57 13.37 0.39 -16.00
C ASP A 57 12.18 -0.35 -15.41
N GLN A 58 12.34 -0.77 -14.16
CA GLN A 58 11.35 -1.47 -13.35
C GLN A 58 11.24 -0.86 -11.93
N MET A 59 11.76 0.34 -11.72
CA MET A 59 11.75 1.05 -10.44
C MET A 59 10.77 2.23 -10.45
N GLY A 60 10.45 2.76 -11.62
CA GLY A 60 9.54 3.88 -11.77
C GLY A 60 9.98 5.11 -10.98
N ALA A 61 9.03 5.78 -10.35
CA ALA A 61 9.27 7.01 -9.59
C ALA A 61 10.21 6.82 -8.39
N VAL A 62 10.46 5.58 -7.94
CA VAL A 62 11.46 5.31 -6.87
C VAL A 62 12.89 5.65 -7.31
N ASN A 63 13.17 5.73 -8.61
CA ASN A 63 14.43 6.28 -9.13
C ASN A 63 14.71 7.72 -8.66
N LEU A 64 13.69 8.47 -8.28
CA LEU A 64 13.82 9.82 -7.72
C LEU A 64 14.38 9.84 -6.29
N ILE A 65 14.41 8.69 -5.62
CA ILE A 65 15.05 8.53 -4.30
C ILE A 65 16.56 8.33 -4.51
N THR A 66 17.26 9.40 -4.86
CA THR A 66 18.70 9.40 -5.11
C THR A 66 19.51 9.21 -3.82
N PRO A 67 20.82 8.91 -3.88
CA PRO A 67 21.68 8.90 -2.71
C PRO A 67 21.67 10.23 -1.93
N GLU A 68 21.61 11.36 -2.64
CA GLU A 68 21.54 12.71 -2.06
C GLU A 68 20.21 12.91 -1.32
N LYS A 69 19.11 12.44 -1.90
CA LYS A 69 17.77 12.46 -1.27
C LYS A 69 17.77 11.65 0.03
N ARG A 70 18.36 10.43 0.02
CA ARG A 70 18.49 9.59 1.21
C ARG A 70 19.30 10.28 2.30
N LYS A 71 20.47 10.84 1.95
CA LYS A 71 21.32 11.61 2.89
C LYS A 71 20.57 12.82 3.46
N ALA A 72 19.78 13.52 2.65
CA ALA A 72 18.97 14.64 3.11
C ALA A 72 17.87 14.18 4.09
N ALA A 73 17.22 13.06 3.79
CA ALA A 73 16.17 12.49 4.64
C ALA A 73 16.71 12.05 6.01
N VAL A 74 17.90 11.42 6.05
CA VAL A 74 18.54 11.01 7.31
C VAL A 74 18.82 12.23 8.22
N ARG A 75 19.16 13.39 7.66
CA ARG A 75 19.37 14.63 8.43
C ARG A 75 18.09 15.20 9.07
N LEU A 76 16.93 14.66 8.73
CA LEU A 76 15.68 15.01 9.39
C LEU A 76 15.54 14.39 10.79
N VAL A 77 16.31 13.35 11.09
CA VAL A 77 16.28 12.71 12.41
C VAL A 77 16.98 13.62 13.41
N ARG A 78 16.24 14.12 14.39
CA ARG A 78 16.72 15.04 15.44
C ARG A 78 16.51 14.50 16.84
N GLU A 79 15.45 13.69 17.03
CA GLU A 79 15.06 13.15 18.33
C GLU A 79 15.36 11.66 18.45
N GLY A 80 15.46 10.94 17.32
CA GLY A 80 15.56 9.48 17.30
C GLY A 80 14.25 8.77 17.68
N ALA A 81 13.14 9.51 17.78
CA ALA A 81 11.81 8.96 18.07
C ALA A 81 11.25 8.30 16.82
N SER A 82 10.90 7.02 16.89
CA SER A 82 10.37 6.25 15.77
C SER A 82 8.97 5.72 16.04
N PHE A 83 8.13 5.69 14.99
CA PHE A 83 6.73 5.31 15.05
C PHE A 83 6.38 4.43 13.86
N SER A 84 5.75 3.29 14.15
CA SER A 84 5.14 2.44 13.11
C SER A 84 3.95 3.17 12.48
N MET A 85 3.84 3.05 11.17
CA MET A 85 2.69 3.49 10.39
C MET A 85 1.90 2.31 9.84
N ALA A 86 2.15 1.09 10.33
CA ALA A 86 1.34 -0.07 9.97
C ALA A 86 0.17 -0.26 10.92
N ARG A 87 -0.98 -0.58 10.37
CA ARG A 87 -2.10 -1.15 11.14
C ARG A 87 -1.70 -2.52 11.67
N ASN A 88 -2.06 -2.83 12.92
CA ASN A 88 -1.94 -4.20 13.40
C ASN A 88 -2.75 -5.13 12.49
N ALA A 89 -2.15 -6.26 12.12
CA ALA A 89 -2.82 -7.21 11.23
C ALA A 89 -4.13 -7.70 11.85
N GLU A 90 -5.22 -7.56 11.12
CA GLU A 90 -6.56 -7.91 11.58
C GLU A 90 -6.74 -9.44 11.51
N ILE A 91 -6.94 -10.06 12.67
CA ILE A 91 -7.10 -11.53 12.83
C ILE A 91 -8.56 -11.96 12.86
N LYS A 92 -9.48 -11.02 12.84
CA LYS A 92 -10.93 -11.29 12.88
C LYS A 92 -11.56 -10.85 11.56
N GLU A 93 -12.50 -11.65 11.11
CA GLU A 93 -13.34 -11.29 9.98
C GLU A 93 -14.22 -10.08 10.32
N ALA A 94 -14.35 -9.18 9.37
CA ALA A 94 -15.22 -8.03 9.42
C ALA A 94 -15.67 -7.68 8.00
N VAL A 95 -16.69 -6.82 7.86
CA VAL A 95 -17.22 -6.43 6.56
C VAL A 95 -16.18 -5.73 5.68
N ASP A 96 -15.21 -5.06 6.28
CA ASP A 96 -14.05 -4.43 5.63
C ASP A 96 -12.77 -5.31 5.65
N ASN A 97 -12.85 -6.50 6.25
CA ASN A 97 -11.78 -7.49 6.32
C ASN A 97 -12.32 -8.91 6.10
N PRO A 98 -12.74 -9.27 4.88
CA PRO A 98 -13.28 -10.60 4.59
C PRO A 98 -12.22 -11.71 4.58
N ALA A 99 -10.93 -11.36 4.53
CA ALA A 99 -9.80 -12.29 4.49
C ALA A 99 -8.78 -11.94 5.60
N PRO A 100 -9.12 -12.19 6.87
CA PRO A 100 -8.23 -11.89 7.99
C PRO A 100 -6.94 -12.71 7.92
N ILE A 101 -5.86 -12.18 8.53
CA ILE A 101 -4.63 -12.96 8.64
C ILE A 101 -4.86 -14.25 9.40
N VAL A 102 -4.40 -15.36 8.84
CA VAL A 102 -4.38 -16.66 9.50
C VAL A 102 -2.99 -16.89 10.09
N ARG A 103 -2.89 -16.86 11.41
CA ARG A 103 -1.66 -17.16 12.14
C ARG A 103 -1.84 -18.41 12.98
N LYS A 104 -0.90 -19.35 12.89
CA LYS A 104 -0.87 -20.57 13.69
C LYS A 104 0.50 -20.72 14.33
N THR A 105 0.53 -20.78 15.67
CA THR A 105 1.72 -21.17 16.40
C THR A 105 1.88 -22.69 16.28
N THR A 106 2.93 -23.14 15.63
CA THR A 106 3.17 -24.55 15.29
C THR A 106 4.04 -25.26 16.31
N ARG A 107 4.77 -24.48 17.13
CA ARG A 107 5.50 -24.99 18.30
C ARG A 107 5.21 -24.07 19.45
N VAL A 108 4.66 -24.64 20.53
CA VAL A 108 4.37 -23.91 21.77
C VAL A 108 5.47 -24.19 22.80
N GLY A 109 5.78 -23.20 23.66
CA GLY A 109 6.94 -23.19 24.53
C GLY A 109 7.04 -24.31 25.59
N LYS A 110 6.05 -25.19 25.71
CA LYS A 110 6.06 -26.35 26.61
C LYS A 110 6.75 -27.61 26.03
N GLY A 111 7.10 -27.57 24.75
CA GLY A 111 7.74 -28.68 24.06
C GLY A 111 9.25 -28.53 24.04
N GLN A 112 9.97 -29.25 24.91
CA GLN A 112 11.41 -29.40 24.72
C GLN A 112 11.70 -30.30 23.53
N GLN A 113 12.70 -29.96 22.75
CA GLN A 113 13.19 -30.87 21.72
C GLN A 113 13.92 -32.05 22.40
N PRO A 114 13.69 -33.30 21.99
CA PRO A 114 14.51 -34.40 22.44
C PRO A 114 16.00 -34.10 22.20
N GLY A 115 16.83 -34.20 23.24
CA GLY A 115 18.27 -33.94 23.15
C GLY A 115 18.71 -32.47 23.23
N SER A 116 17.79 -31.52 23.51
CA SER A 116 18.08 -30.08 23.50
C SER A 116 18.66 -29.51 24.84
N ALA A 117 19.02 -30.35 25.80
CA ALA A 117 19.59 -29.93 27.08
C ALA A 117 18.75 -28.80 27.80
N GLY A 118 17.45 -28.86 27.71
CA GLY A 118 16.54 -27.86 28.25
C GLY A 118 16.27 -26.65 27.38
N ILE A 119 16.83 -26.58 26.16
CA ILE A 119 16.58 -25.51 25.22
C ILE A 119 15.29 -25.77 24.44
N GLY A 120 14.36 -24.84 24.48
CA GLY A 120 13.10 -24.87 23.72
C GLY A 120 13.01 -23.72 22.72
N GLY A 121 12.00 -23.77 21.85
CA GLY A 121 11.74 -22.72 20.89
C GLY A 121 10.26 -22.69 20.47
N THR A 122 9.82 -21.55 19.94
CA THR A 122 8.49 -21.37 19.35
C THR A 122 8.59 -21.19 17.85
N SER A 123 7.53 -21.48 17.13
CA SER A 123 7.46 -21.39 15.68
C SER A 123 6.05 -21.04 15.25
N ASP A 124 5.92 -20.14 14.30
CA ASP A 124 4.66 -19.71 13.73
C ASP A 124 4.64 -19.89 12.21
N THR A 125 3.42 -20.03 11.69
CA THR A 125 3.12 -19.88 10.28
C THR A 125 2.04 -18.84 10.14
N PHE A 126 2.11 -17.98 9.15
CA PHE A 126 1.01 -17.09 8.82
C PHE A 126 0.76 -17.04 7.32
N PHE A 127 -0.50 -16.86 6.99
CA PHE A 127 -0.96 -16.59 5.64
C PHE A 127 -1.74 -15.27 5.63
N ILE A 128 -1.49 -14.43 4.66
CA ILE A 128 -2.13 -13.13 4.54
C ILE A 128 -2.40 -12.82 3.06
N SER A 129 -3.66 -12.46 2.77
CA SER A 129 -4.05 -11.83 1.51
C SER A 129 -4.02 -10.32 1.77
N TYR A 130 -2.94 -9.66 1.38
CA TYR A 130 -2.70 -8.26 1.77
C TYR A 130 -3.32 -7.23 0.84
N HIS A 131 -3.47 -7.53 -0.46
CA HIS A 131 -4.18 -6.64 -1.37
C HIS A 131 -5.64 -6.49 -0.94
N GLY A 132 -6.11 -5.25 -0.86
CA GLY A 132 -7.44 -4.91 -0.37
C GLY A 132 -7.43 -3.79 0.65
N TYR A 133 -8.40 -3.77 1.56
CA TYR A 133 -8.70 -2.61 2.39
C TYR A 133 -8.42 -2.79 3.89
N ALA A 134 -7.79 -3.89 4.31
CA ALA A 134 -7.62 -4.20 5.73
C ALA A 134 -6.17 -4.16 6.22
N HIS A 135 -5.24 -4.60 5.41
CA HIS A 135 -3.86 -4.80 5.83
C HIS A 135 -2.94 -3.75 5.23
N THR A 136 -2.02 -3.22 6.03
CA THR A 136 -0.97 -2.32 5.52
C THR A 136 -0.06 -3.06 4.56
N HIS A 137 0.06 -2.56 3.34
CA HIS A 137 0.87 -3.18 2.30
C HIS A 137 1.43 -2.16 1.32
N MET A 138 2.33 -2.61 0.48
CA MET A 138 2.86 -1.88 -0.68
C MET A 138 2.39 -2.56 -1.94
N ASP A 139 1.79 -1.79 -2.83
CA ASP A 139 1.52 -2.18 -4.21
C ASP A 139 2.71 -1.82 -5.09
N THR A 140 3.13 -2.79 -5.90
CA THR A 140 4.15 -2.55 -6.93
C THR A 140 3.53 -2.08 -8.24
N ILE A 141 4.39 -1.61 -9.12
CA ILE A 141 4.03 -1.07 -10.42
C ILE A 141 3.64 -2.16 -11.46
N CYS A 142 3.43 -3.40 -11.02
CA CYS A 142 2.79 -4.47 -11.78
C CYS A 142 1.42 -4.89 -11.24
N HIS A 143 0.97 -4.28 -10.12
CA HIS A 143 -0.29 -4.67 -9.49
C HIS A 143 -1.52 -4.23 -10.31
N PHE A 144 -1.43 -3.11 -11.01
CA PHE A 144 -2.49 -2.60 -11.87
C PHE A 144 -2.09 -2.64 -13.35
N LEU A 145 -3.12 -2.71 -14.19
CA LEU A 145 -2.99 -2.75 -15.64
C LEU A 145 -3.87 -1.66 -16.27
N TYR A 146 -3.39 -1.10 -17.37
CA TYR A 146 -4.17 -0.27 -18.25
C TYR A 146 -4.01 -0.77 -19.69
N GLU A 147 -5.12 -1.14 -20.35
CA GLU A 147 -5.12 -1.72 -21.70
C GLU A 147 -4.10 -2.87 -21.88
N GLY A 148 -4.08 -3.80 -20.90
CA GLY A 148 -3.18 -4.95 -20.91
C GLY A 148 -1.70 -4.62 -20.69
N LYS A 149 -1.37 -3.41 -20.23
CA LYS A 149 -0.01 -2.96 -19.93
C LYS A 149 0.15 -2.54 -18.48
N MET A 150 1.27 -2.89 -17.88
CA MET A 150 1.76 -2.33 -16.64
C MET A 150 2.81 -1.24 -16.93
N TYR A 151 3.35 -0.63 -15.86
CA TYR A 151 4.36 0.43 -15.99
C TYR A 151 5.45 0.07 -17.02
N ASN A 152 5.90 1.09 -17.74
CA ASN A 152 6.93 1.05 -18.77
C ASN A 152 6.58 0.17 -19.99
N GLY A 153 5.26 -0.11 -20.19
CA GLY A 153 4.74 -0.81 -21.36
C GLY A 153 4.90 -2.33 -21.32
N TYR A 154 5.36 -2.92 -20.22
CA TYR A 154 5.40 -4.36 -20.09
C TYR A 154 4.01 -4.99 -20.19
N SER A 155 3.92 -6.15 -20.86
CA SER A 155 2.64 -6.84 -21.08
C SER A 155 2.10 -7.44 -19.77
N GLN A 156 0.79 -7.53 -19.66
CA GLN A 156 0.11 -8.32 -18.62
C GLN A 156 0.54 -9.79 -18.62
N ASP A 157 0.97 -10.33 -19.78
CA ASP A 157 1.42 -11.72 -19.90
C ASP A 157 2.71 -12.01 -19.11
N GLU A 158 3.41 -10.97 -18.66
CA GLU A 158 4.53 -11.08 -17.72
C GLU A 158 4.08 -11.40 -16.28
N VAL A 159 2.77 -11.45 -16.00
CA VAL A 159 2.19 -11.86 -14.72
C VAL A 159 1.45 -13.18 -14.92
N THR A 160 1.98 -14.24 -14.32
CA THR A 160 1.44 -15.60 -14.40
C THR A 160 1.16 -16.15 -13.01
N GLU A 161 0.71 -17.39 -12.91
CA GLU A 161 0.55 -18.10 -11.62
C GLU A 161 1.88 -18.24 -10.87
N ASP A 162 3.02 -18.21 -11.56
CA ASP A 162 4.37 -18.24 -10.97
C ASP A 162 4.82 -16.86 -10.46
N GLY A 163 4.04 -15.82 -10.72
CA GLY A 163 4.28 -14.42 -10.30
C GLY A 163 4.59 -13.49 -11.48
N ALA A 164 4.98 -12.26 -11.13
CA ALA A 164 5.32 -11.20 -12.07
C ALA A 164 6.81 -11.26 -12.45
N ALA A 165 7.11 -11.49 -13.72
CA ALA A 165 8.48 -11.49 -14.25
C ALA A 165 9.06 -10.07 -14.37
N LYS A 166 8.20 -9.05 -14.44
CA LYS A 166 8.55 -7.63 -14.53
C LYS A 166 7.85 -6.83 -13.44
N ASN A 167 8.49 -5.74 -13.03
CA ASN A 167 7.92 -4.76 -12.11
C ASN A 167 7.54 -5.32 -10.72
N SER A 168 8.03 -6.51 -10.34
CA SER A 168 7.69 -7.17 -9.08
C SER A 168 8.37 -6.52 -7.86
N ILE A 169 7.92 -6.92 -6.67
CA ILE A 169 8.41 -6.37 -5.39
C ILE A 169 9.92 -6.55 -5.20
N ILE A 170 10.53 -7.56 -5.83
CA ILE A 170 11.96 -7.84 -5.70
C ILE A 170 12.84 -6.65 -6.13
N ASN A 171 12.34 -5.78 -7.00
CA ASN A 171 13.04 -4.57 -7.42
C ASN A 171 13.24 -3.58 -6.27
N PHE A 172 12.39 -3.65 -5.25
CA PHE A 172 12.40 -2.75 -4.07
C PHE A 172 13.06 -3.37 -2.84
N LYS A 173 13.73 -4.54 -2.96
CA LYS A 173 14.34 -5.29 -1.85
C LYS A 173 15.40 -4.52 -1.08
N ASN A 174 16.01 -3.49 -1.67
CA ASN A 174 16.98 -2.64 -1.01
C ASN A 174 16.35 -1.61 -0.06
N GLY A 175 15.02 -1.64 0.05
CA GLY A 175 14.25 -0.78 0.94
C GLY A 175 14.02 0.63 0.39
N ILE A 176 13.06 1.28 1.00
CA ILE A 176 12.68 2.68 0.75
C ILE A 176 13.22 3.50 1.92
N ILE A 177 14.09 4.46 1.64
CA ILE A 177 14.68 5.36 2.64
C ILE A 177 14.64 6.76 2.05
N THR A 178 13.71 7.62 2.53
CA THR A 178 13.52 8.96 1.98
C THR A 178 12.77 9.86 2.96
N ARG A 179 12.54 11.12 2.57
CA ARG A 179 11.65 12.02 3.30
C ARG A 179 10.20 11.60 3.11
N GLY A 180 9.48 11.40 4.24
CA GLY A 180 8.04 11.33 4.29
C GLY A 180 7.44 12.68 4.66
N VAL A 181 6.29 13.00 4.07
CA VAL A 181 5.51 14.18 4.42
C VAL A 181 4.08 13.75 4.70
N LEU A 182 3.64 13.97 5.94
CA LEU A 182 2.25 13.69 6.33
C LEU A 182 1.35 14.86 5.93
N MET A 183 0.34 14.56 5.14
CA MET A 183 -0.74 15.45 4.73
C MET A 183 -2.02 15.06 5.50
N ASP A 184 -2.22 15.64 6.68
CA ASP A 184 -3.36 15.33 7.55
C ASP A 184 -4.61 16.10 7.09
N MET A 185 -5.35 15.50 6.15
CA MET A 185 -6.51 16.14 5.53
C MET A 185 -7.70 16.24 6.48
N ALA A 186 -7.90 15.27 7.36
CA ALA A 186 -8.94 15.36 8.38
C ALA A 186 -8.71 16.57 9.29
N ARG A 187 -7.50 16.71 9.84
CA ARG A 187 -7.11 17.88 10.65
C ARG A 187 -7.16 19.18 9.84
N HIS A 188 -6.81 19.15 8.56
CA HIS A 188 -6.88 20.33 7.70
C HIS A 188 -8.32 20.87 7.63
N LYS A 189 -9.27 19.97 7.49
CA LYS A 189 -10.70 20.27 7.43
C LYS A 189 -11.35 20.45 8.82
N GLY A 190 -10.58 20.34 9.92
CA GLY A 190 -11.05 20.58 11.30
C GLY A 190 -11.92 19.46 11.87
N VAL A 191 -11.75 18.23 11.38
CA VAL A 191 -12.49 17.04 11.82
C VAL A 191 -11.54 15.93 12.24
N ASP A 192 -12.05 14.95 12.98
CA ASP A 192 -11.26 13.79 13.38
C ASP A 192 -11.03 12.83 12.21
N TYR A 193 -12.02 12.70 11.32
CA TYR A 193 -12.00 11.88 10.12
C TYR A 193 -12.90 12.46 9.02
N LEU A 194 -12.59 12.15 7.78
CA LEU A 194 -13.46 12.42 6.64
C LEU A 194 -14.52 11.31 6.50
N GLU A 195 -15.74 11.69 6.15
CA GLU A 195 -16.79 10.70 5.89
C GLU A 195 -16.57 10.02 4.53
N PRO A 196 -16.99 8.75 4.35
CA PRO A 196 -16.94 8.04 3.09
C PRO A 196 -17.48 8.86 1.92
N GLY A 197 -16.82 8.77 0.76
CA GLY A 197 -17.18 9.54 -0.43
C GLY A 197 -16.71 10.99 -0.43
N THR A 198 -15.98 11.45 0.60
CA THR A 198 -15.39 12.80 0.65
C THR A 198 -14.16 12.89 -0.24
N PRO A 199 -14.17 13.67 -1.34
CA PRO A 199 -13.00 13.85 -2.18
C PRO A 199 -12.01 14.84 -1.58
N ILE A 200 -10.73 14.60 -1.84
CA ILE A 200 -9.61 15.52 -1.61
C ILE A 200 -9.16 16.02 -2.99
N TYR A 201 -9.11 17.33 -3.17
CA TYR A 201 -8.71 17.97 -4.41
C TYR A 201 -7.30 18.57 -4.34
N PRO A 202 -6.66 18.90 -5.48
CA PRO A 202 -5.34 19.56 -5.50
C PRO A 202 -5.28 20.83 -4.64
N GLU A 203 -6.38 21.59 -4.59
CA GLU A 203 -6.49 22.81 -3.80
C GLU A 203 -6.39 22.54 -2.29
N ASP A 204 -6.92 21.40 -1.83
CA ASP A 204 -6.78 20.97 -0.43
C ASP A 204 -5.31 20.65 -0.12
N LEU A 205 -4.61 19.99 -1.06
CA LEU A 205 -3.19 19.66 -0.91
C LEU A 205 -2.31 20.91 -0.90
N ASP A 206 -2.57 21.88 -1.80
CA ASP A 206 -1.87 23.16 -1.83
C ASP A 206 -2.13 23.97 -0.54
N ALA A 207 -3.37 24.01 -0.07
CA ALA A 207 -3.72 24.68 1.16
C ALA A 207 -3.02 24.03 2.38
N TRP A 208 -2.89 22.70 2.38
CA TRP A 208 -2.12 21.98 3.38
C TRP A 208 -0.64 22.33 3.35
N GLU A 209 0.04 22.26 2.18
CA GLU A 209 1.45 22.67 2.04
C GLU A 209 1.69 24.06 2.64
N LYS A 210 0.81 25.01 2.32
CA LYS A 210 0.89 26.37 2.85
C LYS A 210 0.72 26.44 4.37
N LYS A 211 -0.28 25.72 4.92
CA LYS A 211 -0.58 25.69 6.37
C LYS A 211 0.56 25.00 7.14
N ALA A 212 1.03 23.87 6.65
CA ALA A 212 2.10 23.09 7.26
C ALA A 212 3.49 23.71 7.07
N ARG A 213 3.63 24.68 6.15
CA ARG A 213 4.91 25.28 5.74
C ARG A 213 5.91 24.23 5.25
N VAL A 214 5.40 23.23 4.56
CA VAL A 214 6.18 22.16 3.94
C VAL A 214 5.93 22.20 2.45
N LYS A 215 6.97 22.01 1.64
CA LYS A 215 6.85 21.88 0.19
C LYS A 215 7.22 20.46 -0.23
N ILE A 216 6.31 19.79 -0.93
CA ILE A 216 6.54 18.49 -1.53
C ILE A 216 7.51 18.64 -2.71
N GLY A 217 8.41 17.68 -2.87
CA GLY A 217 9.39 17.69 -3.95
C GLY A 217 9.83 16.29 -4.36
N ALA A 218 10.70 16.26 -5.36
CA ALA A 218 11.16 15.04 -5.97
C ALA A 218 11.70 14.02 -4.96
N GLY A 219 11.24 12.78 -5.12
CA GLY A 219 11.66 11.67 -4.28
C GLY A 219 11.00 11.60 -2.90
N ASP A 220 9.99 12.42 -2.62
CA ASP A 220 9.22 12.32 -1.37
C ASP A 220 8.24 11.15 -1.38
N VAL A 221 7.96 10.63 -0.21
CA VAL A 221 6.75 9.87 0.10
C VAL A 221 5.73 10.83 0.67
N ILE A 222 4.57 10.98 0.03
CA ILE A 222 3.44 11.68 0.63
C ILE A 222 2.54 10.68 1.34
N LEU A 223 2.05 11.05 2.51
CA LEU A 223 1.18 10.22 3.37
C LEU A 223 -0.10 11.00 3.62
N VAL A 224 -1.20 10.57 3.04
CA VAL A 224 -2.48 11.25 3.12
C VAL A 224 -3.32 10.61 4.22
N ARG A 225 -3.61 11.35 5.29
CA ARG A 225 -4.47 10.90 6.37
C ARG A 225 -5.88 11.42 6.16
N THR A 226 -6.82 10.50 5.95
CA THR A 226 -8.27 10.76 5.92
C THR A 226 -8.91 10.60 7.30
N GLY A 227 -8.26 9.90 8.23
CA GLY A 227 -8.80 9.50 9.53
C GLY A 227 -9.65 8.23 9.46
N ARG A 228 -9.46 7.39 8.45
CA ARG A 228 -10.22 6.15 8.27
C ARG A 228 -10.27 5.30 9.54
N TRP A 229 -9.12 5.10 10.20
CA TRP A 229 -9.07 4.25 11.39
C TRP A 229 -9.73 4.89 12.59
N ALA A 230 -9.64 6.21 12.75
CA ALA A 230 -10.40 6.93 13.78
C ALA A 230 -11.91 6.76 13.56
N ARG A 231 -12.39 6.84 12.31
CA ARG A 231 -13.79 6.58 11.98
C ARG A 231 -14.19 5.14 12.29
N ARG A 232 -13.36 4.16 11.88
CA ARG A 232 -13.62 2.73 12.13
C ARG A 232 -13.70 2.41 13.63
N ASP A 233 -12.83 3.02 14.41
CA ASP A 233 -12.82 2.85 15.87
C ASP A 233 -14.06 3.52 16.53
N ALA A 234 -14.52 4.64 15.99
CA ALA A 234 -15.68 5.37 16.51
C ALA A 234 -17.04 4.78 16.08
N LYS A 235 -17.16 4.31 14.83
CA LYS A 235 -18.44 3.90 14.22
C LYS A 235 -18.51 2.41 13.85
N GLY A 236 -17.42 1.68 13.99
CA GLY A 236 -17.29 0.28 13.55
C GLY A 236 -16.90 0.14 12.08
N PRO A 237 -16.58 -1.10 11.66
CA PRO A 237 -16.27 -1.41 10.28
C PRO A 237 -17.48 -1.19 9.35
N TRP A 238 -17.21 -0.83 8.10
CA TRP A 238 -18.24 -0.65 7.08
C TRP A 238 -17.81 -1.25 5.74
N PRO A 239 -18.75 -1.66 4.88
CA PRO A 239 -18.42 -2.17 3.56
C PRO A 239 -17.84 -1.05 2.68
N VAL A 240 -16.78 -1.35 1.96
CA VAL A 240 -16.12 -0.38 1.05
C VAL A 240 -17.07 0.13 -0.05
N SER A 241 -18.09 -0.66 -0.39
CA SER A 241 -19.17 -0.24 -1.29
C SER A 241 -19.93 1.01 -0.83
N ASP A 242 -19.93 1.28 0.47
CA ASP A 242 -20.55 2.49 1.03
C ASP A 242 -19.67 3.75 0.88
N GLY A 243 -18.49 3.58 0.27
CA GLY A 243 -17.55 4.63 -0.07
C GLY A 243 -16.33 4.71 0.82
N LEU A 244 -15.33 5.41 0.31
CA LEU A 244 -14.10 5.79 1.03
C LEU A 244 -13.82 7.28 0.78
N ALA A 245 -13.28 7.97 1.78
CA ALA A 245 -12.69 9.29 1.56
C ALA A 245 -11.33 9.11 0.88
N GLY A 246 -10.94 10.00 -0.01
CA GLY A 246 -9.66 9.85 -0.69
C GLY A 246 -9.41 10.91 -1.76
N LEU A 247 -8.34 10.71 -2.51
CA LEU A 247 -7.92 11.63 -3.55
C LEU A 247 -8.87 11.56 -4.75
N HIS A 248 -9.25 12.72 -5.26
CA HIS A 248 -9.85 12.84 -6.58
C HIS A 248 -8.77 12.65 -7.66
N VAL A 249 -9.14 12.11 -8.82
CA VAL A 249 -8.21 11.83 -9.94
C VAL A 249 -7.35 13.03 -10.35
N SER A 250 -7.85 14.25 -10.19
CA SER A 250 -7.08 15.48 -10.48
C SER A 250 -5.81 15.63 -9.66
N CYS A 251 -5.72 14.96 -8.48
CA CYS A 251 -4.52 14.97 -7.67
C CYS A 251 -3.34 14.24 -8.32
N ALA A 252 -3.60 13.36 -9.32
CA ALA A 252 -2.52 12.70 -10.05
C ALA A 252 -1.59 13.69 -10.76
N LYS A 253 -2.14 14.74 -11.39
CA LYS A 253 -1.34 15.82 -11.99
C LYS A 253 -0.51 16.58 -10.95
N TRP A 254 -1.09 16.83 -9.80
CA TRP A 254 -0.42 17.53 -8.69
C TRP A 254 0.79 16.74 -8.18
N MET A 255 0.65 15.41 -8.03
CA MET A 255 1.73 14.50 -7.61
C MET A 255 2.81 14.39 -8.68
N HIS A 256 2.41 14.22 -9.94
CA HIS A 256 3.35 14.14 -11.07
C HIS A 256 4.20 15.40 -11.20
N ALA A 257 3.58 16.60 -11.12
CA ALA A 257 4.28 17.87 -11.20
C ALA A 257 5.30 18.11 -10.07
N ARG A 258 5.18 17.37 -8.95
CA ARG A 258 6.09 17.44 -7.79
C ARG A 258 7.09 16.30 -7.75
N ASP A 259 7.07 15.42 -8.74
CA ASP A 259 7.94 14.23 -8.78
C ASP A 259 7.84 13.39 -7.48
N VAL A 260 6.62 13.15 -7.00
CA VAL A 260 6.37 12.28 -5.86
C VAL A 260 6.85 10.87 -6.19
N ALA A 261 7.62 10.26 -5.29
CA ALA A 261 8.16 8.91 -5.51
C ALA A 261 7.20 7.81 -5.09
N ILE A 262 6.45 8.02 -4.01
CA ILE A 262 5.51 7.04 -3.46
C ILE A 262 4.31 7.78 -2.89
N LEU A 263 3.13 7.29 -3.16
CA LEU A 263 1.88 7.70 -2.53
C LEU A 263 1.56 6.74 -1.39
N GLY A 264 1.21 7.25 -0.22
CA GLY A 264 0.73 6.45 0.90
C GLY A 264 -0.51 7.08 1.54
N GLY A 265 -1.30 6.27 2.22
CA GLY A 265 -2.47 6.75 2.95
C GLY A 265 -3.08 5.70 3.88
N ASP A 266 -3.99 6.17 4.72
CA ASP A 266 -4.73 5.31 5.66
C ASP A 266 -5.91 4.59 5.00
N ASP A 267 -6.04 4.71 3.70
CA ASP A 267 -7.04 4.11 2.83
C ASP A 267 -6.39 3.56 1.55
N ALA A 268 -7.20 3.16 0.55
CA ALA A 268 -6.78 2.79 -0.79
C ALA A 268 -6.73 4.00 -1.73
N GLN A 269 -6.28 5.13 -1.25
CA GLN A 269 -5.98 6.40 -1.92
C GLN A 269 -7.14 7.05 -2.70
N ASP A 270 -7.89 6.30 -3.50
CA ASP A 270 -9.00 6.83 -4.30
C ASP A 270 -10.22 7.18 -3.46
N VAL A 271 -10.84 8.32 -3.72
CA VAL A 271 -12.21 8.54 -3.24
C VAL A 271 -13.15 7.53 -3.89
N LEU A 272 -14.00 6.87 -3.11
CA LEU A 272 -15.00 5.95 -3.63
C LEU A 272 -16.42 6.44 -3.27
N PRO A 273 -17.31 6.53 -4.27
CA PRO A 273 -17.10 6.31 -5.71
C PRO A 273 -16.13 7.33 -6.32
N SER A 274 -15.38 6.92 -7.33
CA SER A 274 -14.22 7.64 -7.88
C SER A 274 -14.51 8.98 -8.55
N ARG A 275 -15.77 9.29 -8.84
CA ARG A 275 -16.22 10.45 -9.62
C ARG A 275 -15.74 10.43 -11.09
N VAL A 276 -15.26 9.26 -11.57
CA VAL A 276 -14.86 9.04 -12.96
C VAL A 276 -15.68 7.88 -13.51
N ASP A 277 -16.48 8.17 -14.53
CA ASP A 277 -17.38 7.16 -15.11
C ASP A 277 -16.61 5.94 -15.62
N GLY A 278 -17.05 4.76 -15.20
CA GLY A 278 -16.48 3.48 -15.62
C GLY A 278 -15.08 3.13 -15.06
N VAL A 279 -14.50 3.97 -14.19
CA VAL A 279 -13.20 3.71 -13.57
C VAL A 279 -13.31 3.76 -12.05
N SER A 280 -13.09 2.62 -11.38
CA SER A 280 -13.24 2.55 -9.91
C SER A 280 -12.07 3.19 -9.15
N GLN A 281 -10.84 2.99 -9.61
CA GLN A 281 -9.61 3.44 -8.95
C GLN A 281 -8.66 4.16 -9.92
N PRO A 282 -9.04 5.37 -10.38
CA PRO A 282 -8.25 6.12 -11.35
C PRO A 282 -6.91 6.61 -10.79
N VAL A 283 -6.82 6.94 -9.49
CA VAL A 283 -5.56 7.35 -8.85
C VAL A 283 -4.58 6.18 -8.82
N HIS A 284 -5.03 4.98 -8.42
CA HIS A 284 -4.21 3.76 -8.47
C HIS A 284 -3.68 3.49 -9.88
N THR A 285 -4.58 3.50 -10.86
CA THR A 285 -4.21 3.22 -12.26
C THR A 285 -3.16 4.21 -12.76
N LEU A 286 -3.33 5.51 -12.51
CA LEU A 286 -2.37 6.54 -12.93
C LEU A 286 -1.06 6.46 -12.16
N ALA A 287 -1.12 6.22 -10.85
CA ALA A 287 0.08 6.10 -10.01
C ALA A 287 0.93 4.90 -10.46
N LEU A 288 0.35 3.71 -10.46
CA LEU A 288 1.09 2.48 -10.71
C LEU A 288 1.49 2.33 -12.18
N VAL A 289 0.56 2.60 -13.12
CA VAL A 289 0.79 2.31 -14.53
C VAL A 289 1.44 3.47 -15.27
N ALA A 290 0.89 4.68 -15.19
CA ALA A 290 1.44 5.83 -15.92
C ALA A 290 2.72 6.34 -15.28
N MET A 291 2.66 6.69 -14.00
CA MET A 291 3.78 7.33 -13.29
C MET A 291 4.84 6.33 -12.80
N GLY A 292 4.52 5.04 -12.70
CA GLY A 292 5.41 4.06 -12.07
C GLY A 292 5.66 4.39 -10.61
N MET A 293 4.65 4.91 -9.91
CA MET A 293 4.71 5.34 -8.52
C MET A 293 4.06 4.28 -7.64
N PRO A 294 4.83 3.49 -6.85
CA PRO A 294 4.28 2.52 -5.92
C PRO A 294 3.39 3.17 -4.87
N ILE A 295 2.50 2.36 -4.27
CA ILE A 295 1.54 2.85 -3.28
C ILE A 295 1.73 2.10 -1.96
N PHE A 296 1.58 2.81 -0.84
CA PHE A 296 1.46 2.25 0.51
C PHE A 296 0.01 2.39 0.97
N ASP A 297 -0.73 1.30 0.99
CA ASP A 297 -2.13 1.27 1.34
C ASP A 297 -2.38 0.89 2.80
N ASN A 298 -3.50 1.38 3.32
CA ASN A 298 -4.04 1.04 4.63
C ASN A 298 -3.04 1.29 5.79
N LEU A 299 -2.28 2.37 5.70
CA LEU A 299 -1.40 2.81 6.78
C LEU A 299 -2.22 3.22 8.01
N ASP A 300 -1.72 2.98 9.21
CA ASP A 300 -2.26 3.60 10.42
C ASP A 300 -1.53 4.92 10.68
N LEU A 301 -2.16 6.01 10.25
CA LEU A 301 -1.59 7.35 10.36
C LEU A 301 -2.09 8.12 11.59
N GLU A 302 -2.86 7.47 12.48
CA GLU A 302 -3.44 8.13 13.65
C GLU A 302 -2.38 8.60 14.64
N LEU A 303 -1.44 7.70 15.00
CA LEU A 303 -0.36 8.04 15.93
C LEU A 303 0.57 9.10 15.35
N ILE A 304 0.99 8.92 14.10
CA ILE A 304 1.91 9.87 13.46
C ILE A 304 1.26 11.24 13.24
N GLY A 305 -0.07 11.30 13.04
CA GLY A 305 -0.84 12.53 12.97
C GLY A 305 -0.77 13.33 14.29
N ARG A 306 -0.96 12.65 15.43
CA ARG A 306 -0.82 13.26 16.76
C ARG A 306 0.60 13.71 17.06
N GLU A 307 1.59 12.88 16.73
CA GLU A 307 2.99 13.16 16.99
C GLU A 307 3.54 14.28 16.12
N SER A 308 3.11 14.37 14.85
CA SER A 308 3.44 15.48 13.96
C SER A 308 2.86 16.80 14.46
N ASP A 309 1.59 16.77 14.91
CA ASP A 309 0.93 17.97 15.47
C ASP A 309 1.60 18.43 16.77
N ARG A 310 1.93 17.51 17.67
CA ARG A 310 2.64 17.84 18.92
C ARG A 310 3.98 18.52 18.64
N ARG A 311 4.70 18.05 17.61
CA ARG A 311 6.00 18.61 17.19
C ARG A 311 5.88 19.84 16.29
N LYS A 312 4.69 20.10 15.75
CA LYS A 312 4.47 21.07 14.65
C LYS A 312 5.42 20.80 13.48
N ARG A 313 5.62 19.51 13.18
CA ARG A 313 6.55 19.03 12.18
C ARG A 313 5.90 17.88 11.39
N TRP A 314 5.77 18.08 10.09
CA TRP A 314 5.00 17.21 9.19
C TRP A 314 5.91 16.41 8.24
N GLU A 315 7.22 16.53 8.40
CA GLU A 315 8.23 15.80 7.65
C GLU A 315 9.15 15.03 8.58
N PHE A 316 9.58 13.85 8.14
CA PHE A 316 10.38 12.91 8.89
C PHE A 316 11.13 11.95 7.95
N LEU A 317 12.07 11.19 8.47
CA LEU A 317 12.64 10.05 7.76
C LEU A 317 11.60 8.93 7.67
N VAL A 318 11.32 8.45 6.45
CA VAL A 318 10.58 7.19 6.22
C VAL A 318 11.57 6.09 5.88
N THR A 319 11.42 4.95 6.56
CA THR A 319 12.06 3.69 6.19
C THR A 319 11.01 2.61 6.02
N ALA A 320 11.08 1.86 4.93
CA ALA A 320 10.18 0.75 4.65
C ALA A 320 10.94 -0.35 3.91
N SER A 321 10.77 -1.59 4.35
CA SER A 321 11.45 -2.74 3.76
C SER A 321 10.42 -3.79 3.36
N PRO A 322 10.02 -3.81 2.07
CA PRO A 322 9.13 -4.85 1.59
C PRO A 322 9.81 -6.22 1.64
N ALA A 323 9.03 -7.27 1.79
CA ALA A 323 9.53 -8.63 1.77
C ALA A 323 10.15 -8.95 0.40
N ALA A 324 11.35 -9.53 0.41
CA ALA A 324 12.09 -9.85 -0.82
C ALA A 324 11.57 -11.15 -1.45
N VAL A 325 10.32 -11.15 -1.92
CA VAL A 325 9.66 -12.31 -2.55
C VAL A 325 9.70 -12.16 -4.07
N PRO A 326 10.49 -12.97 -4.81
CA PRO A 326 10.49 -12.89 -6.26
C PRO A 326 9.09 -13.09 -6.84
N GLY A 327 8.74 -12.29 -7.82
CA GLY A 327 7.47 -12.39 -8.54
C GLY A 327 6.23 -11.86 -7.81
N ALA A 328 6.33 -11.49 -6.53
CA ALA A 328 5.16 -10.94 -5.84
C ALA A 328 4.81 -9.53 -6.36
N THR A 329 3.49 -9.27 -6.45
CA THR A 329 2.92 -8.02 -6.98
C THR A 329 2.80 -6.92 -5.93
N GLY A 330 3.17 -7.22 -4.71
CA GLY A 330 3.17 -6.32 -3.56
C GLY A 330 3.81 -6.99 -2.35
N SER A 331 3.70 -6.36 -1.19
CA SER A 331 4.22 -6.90 0.07
C SER A 331 3.47 -6.34 1.26
N VAL A 332 3.21 -7.16 2.27
CA VAL A 332 2.95 -6.61 3.61
C VAL A 332 4.10 -5.69 4.00
N LEU A 333 3.79 -4.63 4.69
CA LEU A 333 4.75 -3.58 5.00
C LEU A 333 4.53 -3.00 6.40
N ASN A 334 5.61 -2.64 7.05
CA ASN A 334 5.59 -1.81 8.26
C ASN A 334 6.49 -0.59 8.05
N PRO A 335 5.99 0.47 7.44
CA PRO A 335 6.78 1.70 7.29
C PRO A 335 6.97 2.37 8.64
N ILE A 336 8.18 2.90 8.86
CA ILE A 336 8.55 3.59 10.10
C ILE A 336 8.81 5.06 9.79
N ALA A 337 8.18 5.94 10.57
CA ALA A 337 8.50 7.36 10.62
C ALA A 337 9.49 7.63 11.75
N THR A 338 10.59 8.34 11.49
CA THR A 338 11.60 8.72 12.51
C THR A 338 11.84 10.22 12.48
N PHE A 339 11.65 10.86 13.66
CA PHE A 339 11.86 12.30 13.87
C PHE A 339 13.24 12.64 14.41
#